data_0dc141e1264a95e012e096e9e3776869
#
_entry.id   0dc141e1264a95e012e096e9e3776869
#
_cell.length_a   1.000
_cell.length_b   1.000
_cell.length_c   1.000
_cell.angle_alpha   90.00
_cell.angle_beta   90.00
_cell.angle_gamma   90.00
#
_symmetry.space_group_name_H-M   'P 1'
#
loop_
_entity.id
_entity.type
_entity.pdbx_description
1 polymer ?
#
loop_
_entity_poly.entity_id
_entity_poly.type
_entity_poly.pdbx_seq_one_letter_code
_entity_poly.pdbx_strand_id
1 'polypeptide(L)'
;KEMTLRASDQFRANDVEVNLLQEYFINIGMAKTATSGFEGFDLDYLVKGRDHVIMNKKNQISIAKKTALNMYDIGYTSPIRRNDIKVLGKQALGMMYVGADSMLAGGYISEHDKKIANKVANVLCGGELSQATRVSEQYLLDLEREAFLSLCGERKTLERIQFMLKNGKPLRN
;
A
#
# COMPACT_ATOMS: atom_id res chain seq x y z
N LYS A 1 -4.21 0.87 -2.65
CA LYS A 1 -4.55 0.43 -4.01
C LYS A 1 -3.36 -0.32 -4.66
N GLU A 2 -2.17 0.26 -4.78
CA GLU A 2 -1.02 -0.37 -5.47
C GLU A 2 -0.64 -1.74 -4.87
N MET A 3 -0.57 -1.87 -3.56
CA MET A 3 -0.23 -3.14 -2.92
C MET A 3 -1.31 -4.20 -3.15
N THR A 4 -2.58 -3.82 -3.17
CA THR A 4 -3.69 -4.73 -3.50
C THR A 4 -3.60 -5.23 -4.94
N LEU A 5 -3.27 -4.35 -5.90
CA LEU A 5 -3.04 -4.76 -7.30
C LEU A 5 -1.90 -5.78 -7.38
N ARG A 6 -0.77 -5.49 -6.74
CA ARG A 6 0.40 -6.38 -6.74
C ARG A 6 0.11 -7.72 -6.09
N ALA A 7 -0.64 -7.73 -4.99
CA ALA A 7 -1.10 -8.98 -4.39
C ALA A 7 -1.97 -9.77 -5.36
N SER A 8 -2.98 -9.12 -5.96
CA SER A 8 -3.87 -9.75 -6.95
C SER A 8 -3.10 -10.38 -8.13
N ASP A 9 -2.04 -9.73 -8.59
CA ASP A 9 -1.22 -10.22 -9.72
C ASP A 9 -0.31 -11.40 -9.32
N GLN A 10 -0.02 -11.55 -8.03
CA GLN A 10 0.83 -12.62 -7.50
C GLN A 10 0.04 -13.84 -7.02
N PHE A 11 -1.26 -13.74 -6.80
CA PHE A 11 -2.08 -14.86 -6.34
C PHE A 11 -2.05 -16.02 -7.33
N ARG A 12 -1.70 -17.21 -6.84
CA ARG A 12 -1.65 -18.46 -7.60
C ARG A 12 -2.73 -19.42 -7.14
N ALA A 13 -3.13 -20.34 -8.00
CA ALA A 13 -3.99 -21.44 -7.60
C ALA A 13 -3.32 -22.26 -6.48
N ASN A 14 -4.05 -22.53 -5.41
CA ASN A 14 -3.61 -23.23 -4.20
C ASN A 14 -2.72 -22.42 -3.23
N ASP A 15 -2.50 -21.14 -3.45
CA ASP A 15 -1.83 -20.29 -2.46
C ASP A 15 -2.76 -19.92 -1.30
N VAL A 16 -2.16 -19.67 -0.15
CA VAL A 16 -2.84 -19.02 0.97
C VAL A 16 -2.72 -17.50 0.77
N GLU A 17 -3.61 -16.98 -0.09
CA GLU A 17 -3.56 -15.58 -0.59
C GLU A 17 -3.50 -14.51 0.51
N VAL A 18 -4.10 -14.80 1.66
CA VAL A 18 -4.12 -13.88 2.80
C VAL A 18 -2.73 -13.61 3.37
N ASN A 19 -1.78 -14.54 3.26
CA ASN A 19 -0.43 -14.38 3.81
C ASN A 19 0.30 -13.19 3.17
N LEU A 20 0.20 -13.04 1.85
CA LEU A 20 0.80 -11.92 1.13
C LEU A 20 0.17 -10.59 1.53
N LEU A 21 -1.16 -10.56 1.67
CA LEU A 21 -1.85 -9.36 2.15
C LEU A 21 -1.49 -9.01 3.60
N GLN A 22 -1.29 -10.00 4.47
CA GLN A 22 -0.82 -9.78 5.84
C GLN A 22 0.59 -9.18 5.86
N GLU A 23 1.49 -9.66 5.01
CA GLU A 23 2.82 -9.09 4.88
C GLU A 23 2.75 -7.61 4.48
N TYR A 24 1.96 -7.28 3.46
CA TYR A 24 1.77 -5.90 3.03
C TYR A 24 1.10 -5.04 4.11
N PHE A 25 0.12 -5.59 4.81
CA PHE A 25 -0.53 -4.92 5.93
C PHE A 25 0.48 -4.55 7.03
N ILE A 26 1.34 -5.49 7.43
CA ILE A 26 2.38 -5.27 8.43
C ILE A 26 3.40 -4.23 7.93
N ASN A 27 3.87 -4.36 6.68
CA ASN A 27 4.84 -3.42 6.10
C ASN A 27 4.31 -1.98 6.09
N ILE A 28 3.03 -1.78 5.73
CA ILE A 28 2.38 -0.47 5.74
C ILE A 28 2.15 0.01 7.17
N GLY A 29 1.58 -0.83 8.04
CA GLY A 29 1.23 -0.48 9.42
C GLY A 29 2.46 -0.10 10.26
N MET A 30 3.58 -0.78 10.04
CA MET A 30 4.86 -0.48 10.70
C MET A 30 5.66 0.63 10.00
N ALA A 31 5.12 1.20 8.92
CA ALA A 31 5.81 2.19 8.08
C ALA A 31 7.21 1.71 7.64
N LYS A 32 7.32 0.43 7.25
CA LYS A 32 8.58 -0.14 6.81
C LYS A 32 9.05 0.54 5.54
N THR A 33 10.28 1.02 5.55
CA THR A 33 10.93 1.67 4.41
C THR A 33 12.06 0.81 3.90
N ALA A 34 12.25 0.76 2.58
CA ALA A 34 13.38 0.09 1.98
C ALA A 34 14.68 0.86 2.27
N THR A 35 15.73 0.17 2.68
CA THR A 35 17.06 0.73 2.92
C THR A 35 17.88 0.87 1.63
N SER A 36 17.45 0.19 0.57
CA SER A 36 18.04 0.25 -0.76
C SER A 36 17.00 0.11 -1.85
N GLY A 37 17.36 0.49 -3.10
CA GLY A 37 16.50 0.24 -4.26
C GLY A 37 16.24 -1.24 -4.50
N PHE A 38 17.19 -2.12 -4.17
CA PHE A 38 17.02 -3.57 -4.32
C PHE A 38 16.04 -4.13 -3.29
N GLU A 39 16.14 -3.73 -2.03
CA GLU A 39 15.15 -4.09 -1.01
C GLU A 39 13.74 -3.55 -1.38
N GLY A 40 13.67 -2.45 -2.13
CA GLY A 40 12.40 -1.95 -2.66
C GLY A 40 11.69 -2.93 -3.59
N PHE A 41 12.44 -3.77 -4.31
CA PHE A 41 11.87 -4.88 -5.09
C PHE A 41 11.44 -6.05 -4.20
N ASP A 42 12.19 -6.36 -3.14
CA ASP A 42 11.88 -7.46 -2.23
C ASP A 42 10.64 -7.15 -1.37
N LEU A 43 10.39 -5.86 -1.10
CA LEU A 43 9.19 -5.38 -0.42
C LEU A 43 8.00 -5.10 -1.36
N ASP A 44 8.14 -5.41 -2.63
CA ASP A 44 7.16 -5.07 -3.67
C ASP A 44 6.80 -3.57 -3.77
N TYR A 45 7.67 -2.68 -3.27
CA TYR A 45 7.52 -1.23 -3.50
C TYR A 45 7.94 -0.83 -4.90
N LEU A 46 8.81 -1.60 -5.52
CA LEU A 46 9.23 -1.48 -6.91
C LEU A 46 8.84 -2.76 -7.67
N VAL A 47 8.59 -2.62 -8.96
CA VAL A 47 8.18 -3.74 -9.84
C VAL A 47 9.33 -4.09 -10.77
N LYS A 48 9.80 -5.35 -10.69
CA LYS A 48 10.85 -5.87 -11.57
C LYS A 48 10.42 -5.76 -13.04
N GLY A 49 11.33 -5.28 -13.89
CA GLY A 49 11.05 -5.06 -15.31
C GLY A 49 10.35 -3.74 -15.66
N ARG A 50 9.74 -3.06 -14.69
CA ARG A 50 9.15 -1.72 -14.86
C ARG A 50 10.00 -0.63 -14.24
N ASP A 51 10.41 -0.84 -13.00
CA ASP A 51 11.14 0.17 -12.22
C ASP A 51 12.65 -0.11 -12.28
N HIS A 52 13.47 0.94 -12.27
CA HIS A 52 14.91 0.83 -12.41
C HIS A 52 15.63 1.49 -11.24
N VAL A 53 16.68 0.82 -10.73
CA VAL A 53 17.59 1.36 -9.72
C VAL A 53 18.76 2.03 -10.43
N ILE A 54 18.94 3.33 -10.18
CA ILE A 54 20.05 4.12 -10.75
C ILE A 54 21.12 4.31 -9.69
N MET A 55 22.25 3.63 -9.86
CA MET A 55 23.36 3.64 -8.88
C MET A 55 24.01 5.00 -8.72
N ASN A 56 24.09 5.79 -9.79
CA ASN A 56 24.68 7.13 -9.73
C ASN A 56 23.60 8.21 -9.66
N LYS A 57 23.38 8.76 -8.46
CA LYS A 57 22.38 9.79 -8.20
C LYS A 57 22.54 11.02 -9.11
N LYS A 58 23.77 11.40 -9.52
CA LYS A 58 24.00 12.54 -10.40
C LYS A 58 23.41 12.33 -11.79
N ASN A 59 23.27 11.09 -12.23
CA ASN A 59 22.72 10.75 -13.54
C ASN A 59 21.22 10.50 -13.53
N GLN A 60 20.55 10.53 -12.38
CA GLN A 60 19.14 10.15 -12.22
C GLN A 60 18.23 10.92 -13.17
N ILE A 61 18.31 12.25 -13.20
CA ILE A 61 17.47 13.09 -14.07
C ILE A 61 17.80 12.87 -15.53
N SER A 62 19.09 12.75 -15.90
CA SER A 62 19.50 12.48 -17.27
C SER A 62 18.97 11.14 -17.79
N ILE A 63 19.04 10.09 -16.96
CA ILE A 63 18.53 8.77 -17.31
C ILE A 63 17.00 8.80 -17.40
N ALA A 64 16.30 9.43 -16.43
CA ALA A 64 14.85 9.58 -16.48
C ALA A 64 14.38 10.29 -17.76
N LYS A 65 15.07 11.37 -18.17
CA LYS A 65 14.78 12.07 -19.42
C LYS A 65 14.96 11.17 -20.64
N LYS A 66 16.06 10.43 -20.70
CA LYS A 66 16.32 9.50 -21.84
C LYS A 66 15.27 8.39 -21.89
N THR A 67 14.90 7.85 -20.74
CA THR A 67 13.84 6.83 -20.64
C THR A 67 12.50 7.38 -21.14
N ALA A 68 12.11 8.60 -20.71
CA ALA A 68 10.87 9.23 -21.15
C ALA A 68 10.86 9.50 -22.68
N LEU A 69 11.97 9.95 -23.24
CA LEU A 69 12.10 10.14 -24.69
C LEU A 69 12.00 8.81 -25.45
N ASN A 70 12.69 7.78 -24.97
CA ASN A 70 12.58 6.45 -25.56
C ASN A 70 11.15 5.90 -25.49
N MET A 71 10.44 6.09 -24.37
CA MET A 71 9.03 5.70 -24.26
C MET A 71 8.16 6.46 -25.27
N TYR A 72 8.41 7.73 -25.48
CA TYR A 72 7.71 8.52 -26.49
C TYR A 72 7.97 7.97 -27.91
N ASP A 73 9.23 7.71 -28.25
CA ASP A 73 9.64 7.23 -29.58
C ASP A 73 9.05 5.84 -29.90
N ILE A 74 8.88 4.96 -28.92
CA ILE A 74 8.24 3.65 -29.09
C ILE A 74 6.71 3.68 -29.00
N GLY A 75 6.10 4.88 -28.87
CA GLY A 75 4.65 5.04 -28.86
C GLY A 75 3.95 4.66 -27.56
N TYR A 76 4.56 4.97 -26.41
CA TYR A 76 3.95 4.72 -25.10
C TYR A 76 2.56 5.34 -24.98
N THR A 77 1.63 4.56 -24.47
CA THR A 77 0.29 5.01 -24.09
C THR A 77 0.03 4.71 -22.60
N SER A 78 -0.77 5.56 -21.96
CA SER A 78 -1.13 5.34 -20.55
C SER A 78 -1.86 4.01 -20.38
N PRO A 79 -1.53 3.24 -19.30
CA PRO A 79 -2.25 2.00 -19.00
C PRO A 79 -3.76 2.23 -18.82
N ILE A 80 -4.55 1.29 -19.32
CA ILE A 80 -5.99 1.28 -19.08
C ILE A 80 -6.24 0.90 -17.62
N ARG A 81 -7.18 1.59 -16.94
CA ARG A 81 -7.59 1.23 -15.58
C ARG A 81 -8.16 -0.18 -15.53
N ARG A 82 -7.73 -0.93 -14.54
CA ARG A 82 -8.11 -2.34 -14.37
C ARG A 82 -9.46 -2.48 -13.69
N ASN A 83 -10.17 -3.56 -14.05
CA ASN A 83 -11.47 -3.95 -13.47
C ASN A 83 -11.46 -5.39 -12.95
N ASP A 84 -10.28 -6.00 -12.84
CA ASP A 84 -10.08 -7.42 -12.60
C ASP A 84 -9.27 -7.72 -11.33
N ILE A 85 -9.16 -6.74 -10.42
CA ILE A 85 -8.34 -6.84 -9.22
C ILE A 85 -9.03 -7.71 -8.19
N LYS A 86 -8.43 -8.85 -7.85
CA LYS A 86 -8.96 -9.76 -6.84
C LYS A 86 -8.72 -9.19 -5.44
N VAL A 87 -9.79 -9.09 -4.66
CA VAL A 87 -9.79 -8.73 -3.25
C VAL A 87 -10.41 -9.84 -2.43
N LEU A 88 -10.01 -9.98 -1.16
CA LEU A 88 -10.37 -11.15 -0.35
C LEU A 88 -11.59 -10.92 0.56
N GLY A 89 -12.04 -9.67 0.72
CA GLY A 89 -13.25 -9.33 1.48
C GLY A 89 -13.17 -9.60 2.98
N LYS A 90 -14.33 -9.82 3.60
CA LYS A 90 -14.50 -9.91 5.05
C LYS A 90 -13.65 -10.95 5.76
N GLN A 91 -13.36 -12.09 5.15
CA GLN A 91 -12.56 -13.13 5.81
C GLN A 91 -11.13 -12.65 6.09
N ALA A 92 -10.47 -12.11 5.07
CA ALA A 92 -9.12 -11.55 5.25
C ALA A 92 -9.14 -10.31 6.15
N LEU A 93 -10.16 -9.47 6.02
CA LEU A 93 -10.34 -8.28 6.85
C LEU A 93 -10.44 -8.63 8.33
N GLY A 94 -11.25 -9.64 8.69
CA GLY A 94 -11.37 -10.11 10.08
C GLY A 94 -10.04 -10.59 10.65
N MET A 95 -9.24 -11.31 9.88
CA MET A 95 -7.90 -11.75 10.31
C MET A 95 -6.97 -10.57 10.60
N MET A 96 -6.99 -9.54 9.76
CA MET A 96 -6.18 -8.34 9.95
C MET A 96 -6.63 -7.52 11.17
N TYR A 97 -7.94 -7.45 11.44
CA TYR A 97 -8.47 -6.80 12.65
C TYR A 97 -8.01 -7.52 13.91
N VAL A 98 -8.08 -8.86 13.95
CA VAL A 98 -7.56 -9.65 15.07
C VAL A 98 -6.07 -9.42 15.25
N GLY A 99 -5.29 -9.33 14.17
CA GLY A 99 -3.87 -8.99 14.22
C GLY A 99 -3.62 -7.60 14.84
N ALA A 100 -4.38 -6.58 14.43
CA ALA A 100 -4.28 -5.24 14.99
C ALA A 100 -4.70 -5.20 16.48
N ASP A 101 -5.75 -5.94 16.85
CA ASP A 101 -6.19 -6.08 18.25
C ASP A 101 -5.11 -6.74 19.11
N SER A 102 -4.47 -7.79 18.62
CA SER A 102 -3.39 -8.48 19.32
C SER A 102 -2.17 -7.57 19.52
N MET A 103 -1.81 -6.75 18.52
CA MET A 103 -0.72 -5.79 18.66
C MET A 103 -1.04 -4.70 19.68
N LEU A 104 -2.29 -4.22 19.71
CA LEU A 104 -2.74 -3.27 20.74
C LEU A 104 -2.69 -3.89 22.14
N ALA A 105 -3.25 -5.08 22.30
CA ALA A 105 -3.26 -5.80 23.59
C ALA A 105 -1.84 -6.08 24.10
N GLY A 106 -0.89 -6.34 23.18
CA GLY A 106 0.54 -6.50 23.50
C GLY A 106 1.29 -5.18 23.76
N GLY A 107 0.64 -4.03 23.61
CA GLY A 107 1.28 -2.72 23.82
C GLY A 107 2.24 -2.30 22.69
N TYR A 108 2.20 -2.96 21.53
CA TYR A 108 3.08 -2.63 20.39
C TYR A 108 2.61 -1.43 19.59
N ILE A 109 1.32 -1.14 19.63
CA ILE A 109 0.69 -0.01 18.91
C ILE A 109 -0.28 0.75 19.83
N SER A 110 -0.53 2.03 19.53
CA SER A 110 -1.54 2.84 20.21
C SER A 110 -2.94 2.57 19.66
N GLU A 111 -3.98 3.01 20.38
CA GLU A 111 -5.36 2.99 19.90
C GLU A 111 -5.54 3.70 18.55
N HIS A 112 -4.80 4.79 18.36
CA HIS A 112 -4.86 5.51 17.10
C HIS A 112 -4.13 4.78 15.97
N ASP A 113 -3.02 4.08 16.26
CA ASP A 113 -2.36 3.20 15.28
C ASP A 113 -3.28 2.06 14.86
N LYS A 114 -4.00 1.43 15.81
CA LYS A 114 -5.02 0.41 15.52
C LYS A 114 -6.11 0.95 14.60
N LYS A 115 -6.62 2.18 14.87
CA LYS A 115 -7.62 2.82 14.02
C LYS A 115 -7.12 2.98 12.58
N ILE A 116 -5.88 3.45 12.42
CA ILE A 116 -5.23 3.56 11.11
C ILE A 116 -5.06 2.18 10.46
N ALA A 117 -4.56 1.20 11.21
CA ALA A 117 -4.38 -0.17 10.73
C ALA A 117 -5.71 -0.76 10.21
N ASN A 118 -6.81 -0.58 10.93
CA ASN A 118 -8.12 -1.05 10.49
C ASN A 118 -8.57 -0.39 9.17
N LYS A 119 -8.28 0.90 8.96
CA LYS A 119 -8.54 1.57 7.68
C LYS A 119 -7.67 1.02 6.55
N VAL A 120 -6.39 0.76 6.81
CA VAL A 120 -5.47 0.13 5.85
C VAL A 120 -5.95 -1.27 5.50
N ALA A 121 -6.32 -2.10 6.49
CA ALA A 121 -6.86 -3.43 6.29
C ALA A 121 -8.12 -3.42 5.41
N ASN A 122 -9.03 -2.49 5.68
CA ASN A 122 -10.26 -2.31 4.89
C ASN A 122 -9.95 -2.07 3.41
N VAL A 123 -9.02 -1.17 3.10
CA VAL A 123 -8.63 -0.89 1.71
C VAL A 123 -7.94 -2.10 1.07
N LEU A 124 -7.00 -2.75 1.77
CA LEU A 124 -6.26 -3.90 1.24
C LEU A 124 -7.17 -5.08 0.92
N CYS A 125 -8.19 -5.32 1.74
CA CYS A 125 -9.14 -6.41 1.55
C CYS A 125 -10.28 -6.07 0.59
N GLY A 126 -10.38 -4.82 0.10
CA GLY A 126 -11.46 -4.38 -0.78
C GLY A 126 -12.77 -4.10 -0.05
N GLY A 127 -12.69 -3.69 1.23
CA GLY A 127 -13.86 -3.39 2.05
C GLY A 127 -14.56 -4.63 2.64
N GLU A 128 -15.78 -4.43 3.07
CA GLU A 128 -16.59 -5.46 3.75
C GLU A 128 -17.37 -6.39 2.79
N LEU A 129 -16.78 -6.72 1.65
CA LEU A 129 -17.39 -7.65 0.70
C LEU A 129 -17.53 -9.04 1.32
N SER A 130 -18.68 -9.69 1.09
CA SER A 130 -19.01 -10.97 1.74
C SER A 130 -18.09 -12.13 1.36
N GLN A 131 -17.46 -12.05 0.19
CA GLN A 131 -16.57 -13.07 -0.34
C GLN A 131 -15.47 -12.45 -1.22
N ALA A 132 -14.43 -13.22 -1.50
CA ALA A 132 -13.42 -12.83 -2.47
C ALA A 132 -14.05 -12.57 -3.84
N THR A 133 -13.74 -11.41 -4.43
CA THR A 133 -14.31 -11.01 -5.73
C THR A 133 -13.34 -10.12 -6.49
N ARG A 134 -13.72 -9.75 -7.72
CA ARG A 134 -12.94 -8.80 -8.53
C ARG A 134 -13.58 -7.43 -8.48
N VAL A 135 -12.74 -6.41 -8.31
CA VAL A 135 -13.15 -5.01 -8.24
C VAL A 135 -12.35 -4.15 -9.23
N SER A 136 -12.86 -2.95 -9.49
CA SER A 136 -12.15 -1.98 -10.32
C SER A 136 -11.06 -1.24 -9.51
N GLU A 137 -10.09 -0.72 -10.21
CA GLU A 137 -9.09 0.17 -9.65
C GLU A 137 -9.73 1.43 -9.03
N GLN A 138 -10.78 1.96 -9.68
CA GLN A 138 -11.51 3.11 -9.16
C GLN A 138 -12.20 2.81 -7.82
N TYR A 139 -12.79 1.63 -7.66
CA TYR A 139 -13.38 1.21 -6.39
C TYR A 139 -12.35 1.24 -5.24
N LEU A 140 -11.13 0.74 -5.45
CA LEU A 140 -10.08 0.78 -4.44
C LEU A 140 -9.61 2.21 -4.14
N LEU A 141 -9.55 3.08 -5.15
CA LEU A 141 -9.23 4.50 -4.95
C LEU A 141 -10.32 5.23 -4.14
N ASP A 142 -11.57 4.87 -4.33
CA ASP A 142 -12.68 5.45 -3.57
C ASP A 142 -12.63 5.00 -2.10
N LEU A 143 -12.31 3.72 -1.83
CA LEU A 143 -12.06 3.23 -0.47
C LEU A 143 -10.88 3.94 0.20
N GLU A 144 -9.77 4.15 -0.52
CA GLU A 144 -8.61 4.91 -0.01
C GLU A 144 -9.00 6.34 0.35
N ARG A 145 -9.73 7.00 -0.54
CA ARG A 145 -10.19 8.38 -0.31
C ARG A 145 -11.10 8.47 0.91
N GLU A 146 -12.07 7.57 1.04
CA GLU A 146 -12.96 7.51 2.20
C GLU A 146 -12.18 7.29 3.49
N ALA A 147 -11.27 6.30 3.51
CA ALA A 147 -10.43 6.01 4.65
C ALA A 147 -9.58 7.23 5.05
N PHE A 148 -8.92 7.87 4.08
CA PHE A 148 -8.09 9.06 4.33
C PHE A 148 -8.91 10.24 4.85
N LEU A 149 -10.04 10.55 4.24
CA LEU A 149 -10.91 11.65 4.68
C LEU A 149 -11.44 11.41 6.09
N SER A 150 -11.82 10.17 6.43
CA SER A 150 -12.26 9.83 7.78
C SER A 150 -11.15 10.05 8.82
N LEU A 151 -9.90 9.75 8.47
CA LEU A 151 -8.75 9.98 9.35
C LEU A 151 -8.38 11.46 9.46
N CYS A 152 -8.57 12.25 8.41
CA CYS A 152 -8.35 13.70 8.46
C CYS A 152 -9.30 14.42 9.44
N GLY A 153 -10.44 13.83 9.79
CA GLY A 153 -11.32 14.31 10.84
C GLY A 153 -10.81 14.04 12.27
N GLU A 154 -9.75 13.27 12.42
CA GLU A 154 -9.20 12.87 13.72
C GLU A 154 -8.08 13.83 14.16
N ARG A 155 -8.22 14.40 15.37
CA ARG A 155 -7.21 15.32 15.92
C ARG A 155 -5.80 14.72 15.92
N LYS A 156 -5.65 13.48 16.36
CA LYS A 156 -4.35 12.79 16.40
C LYS A 156 -3.72 12.63 15.00
N THR A 157 -4.52 12.39 13.97
CA THR A 157 -4.01 12.35 12.59
C THR A 157 -3.50 13.74 12.16
N LEU A 158 -4.23 14.80 12.44
CA LEU A 158 -3.78 16.16 12.12
C LEU A 158 -2.51 16.54 12.86
N GLU A 159 -2.37 16.17 14.12
CA GLU A 159 -1.14 16.35 14.91
C GLU A 159 0.05 15.60 14.27
N ARG A 160 -0.15 14.36 13.79
CA ARG A 160 0.88 13.58 13.08
C ARG A 160 1.30 14.24 11.77
N ILE A 161 0.34 14.69 10.98
CA ILE A 161 0.61 15.38 9.70
C ILE A 161 1.42 16.66 9.95
N GLN A 162 0.97 17.52 10.89
CA GLN A 162 1.66 18.76 11.22
C GLN A 162 3.06 18.51 11.76
N PHE A 163 3.22 17.51 12.63
CA PHE A 163 4.51 17.16 13.18
C PHE A 163 5.49 16.67 12.09
N MET A 164 5.02 15.82 11.18
CA MET A 164 5.81 15.35 10.05
C MET A 164 6.25 16.49 9.15
N LEU A 165 5.35 17.39 8.79
CA LEU A 165 5.65 18.55 7.94
C LEU A 165 6.67 19.49 8.59
N LYS A 166 6.59 19.67 9.92
CA LYS A 166 7.48 20.57 10.66
C LYS A 166 8.85 19.93 10.95
N ASN A 167 8.90 18.66 11.29
CA ASN A 167 10.08 18.02 11.85
C ASN A 167 10.72 16.97 10.93
N GLY A 168 10.07 16.59 9.83
CA GLY A 168 10.55 15.53 8.93
C GLY A 168 10.58 14.14 9.58
N LYS A 169 9.88 13.94 10.71
CA LYS A 169 9.88 12.69 11.50
C LYS A 169 8.47 12.29 11.85
N PRO A 170 8.16 10.98 11.94
CA PRO A 170 6.84 10.52 12.39
C PRO A 170 6.61 10.83 13.87
N LEU A 171 5.36 11.20 14.21
CA LEU A 171 4.86 11.28 15.58
C LEU A 171 4.02 10.04 15.85
N ARG A 172 4.21 9.43 17.01
CA ARG A 172 3.32 8.39 17.57
C ARG A 172 2.68 8.93 18.84
N ASN A 173 1.36 9.10 18.84
CA ASN A 173 0.57 9.72 19.92
C ASN A 173 -0.67 8.87 20.28
#